data_d26e94ca5f624bd3b0e2ae3625984794
#
_entry.id   d26e94ca5f624bd3b0e2ae3625984794
#
_cell.length_a   1.000
_cell.length_b   1.000
_cell.length_c   1.000
_cell.angle_alpha   90.00
_cell.angle_beta   90.00
_cell.angle_gamma   90.00
#
_symmetry.space_group_name_H-M   'P 1'
#
loop_
_entity.id
_entity.type
_entity.pdbx_description
1 polymer ?
#
loop_
_entity_poly.entity_id
_entity_poly.type
_entity_poly.pdbx_seq_one_letter_code
_entity_poly.pdbx_strand_id
1 'polypeptide(L)'
;MPPDTVSLKDPSNFKVLGKPTKRYEGAAKVDGTAQFGIDLKLPGMLHGAIARPPVHGGRVVSFDATAALKMPGVVKVKAIGAGVVVLARSYWQAHKARGELNITWDRGDNDGVSSEQFYRDYRALAEQPGMLAEDIGDALGALSDADRVIESVYEMPLLAHATLEPMNCIAQVSGDACTIWSGTQYQSNDQEVIS
;
A
#
# COMPACT_ATOMS: atom_id res chain seq x y z
N MET A 1 24.38 16.10 -11.37
CA MET A 1 24.45 14.76 -11.98
C MET A 1 25.30 13.88 -11.09
N PRO A 2 24.99 12.61 -10.92
CA PRO A 2 25.91 11.70 -10.24
C PRO A 2 27.22 11.60 -11.03
N PRO A 3 28.37 11.35 -10.37
CA PRO A 3 29.63 11.17 -11.06
C PRO A 3 29.64 9.87 -11.87
N ASP A 4 30.29 9.90 -13.04
CA ASP A 4 30.39 8.74 -13.94
C ASP A 4 31.15 7.56 -13.32
N THR A 5 32.06 7.87 -12.39
CA THR A 5 32.90 6.88 -11.69
C THR A 5 32.96 7.21 -10.21
N VAL A 6 32.69 6.22 -9.36
CA VAL A 6 32.77 6.36 -7.89
C VAL A 6 33.88 5.46 -7.37
N SER A 7 34.85 6.02 -6.66
CA SER A 7 35.84 5.24 -5.90
C SER A 7 35.15 4.74 -4.62
N LEU A 8 35.02 3.45 -4.47
CA LEU A 8 34.46 2.85 -3.27
C LEU A 8 35.45 2.89 -2.10
N LYS A 9 34.91 3.05 -0.90
CA LYS A 9 35.71 2.99 0.33
C LYS A 9 36.27 1.58 0.51
N ASP A 10 37.55 1.47 0.87
CA ASP A 10 38.17 0.19 1.21
C ASP A 10 37.45 -0.47 2.38
N PRO A 11 37.15 -1.78 2.31
CA PRO A 11 36.46 -2.54 3.36
C PRO A 11 37.13 -2.45 4.74
N SER A 12 38.47 -2.34 4.79
CA SER A 12 39.20 -2.16 6.05
C SER A 12 38.85 -0.87 6.79
N ASN A 13 38.33 0.13 6.08
CA ASN A 13 37.88 1.41 6.60
C ASN A 13 36.38 1.46 6.98
N PHE A 14 35.66 0.34 6.88
CA PHE A 14 34.25 0.30 7.24
C PHE A 14 34.06 0.49 8.75
N LYS A 15 33.21 1.46 9.11
CA LYS A 15 32.89 1.76 10.51
C LYS A 15 31.58 1.12 10.97
N VAL A 16 30.67 0.87 10.05
CA VAL A 16 29.30 0.37 10.30
C VAL A 16 29.07 -0.98 9.63
N LEU A 17 29.44 -1.11 8.36
CA LEU A 17 29.27 -2.36 7.59
C LEU A 17 30.07 -3.49 8.23
N GLY A 18 29.45 -4.66 8.34
CA GLY A 18 30.03 -5.86 8.94
C GLY A 18 30.16 -5.82 10.47
N LYS A 19 29.54 -4.85 11.14
CA LYS A 19 29.52 -4.73 12.62
C LYS A 19 28.09 -4.78 13.15
N PRO A 20 27.87 -5.38 14.35
CA PRO A 20 26.59 -5.33 15.02
C PRO A 20 26.25 -3.87 15.35
N THR A 21 25.26 -3.31 14.65
CA THR A 21 24.84 -1.93 14.87
C THR A 21 23.37 -1.90 15.24
N LYS A 22 23.04 -1.25 16.36
CA LYS A 22 21.65 -1.05 16.78
C LYS A 22 20.93 -0.10 15.82
N ARG A 23 19.64 -0.33 15.62
CA ARG A 23 18.77 0.62 14.89
C ARG A 23 18.73 1.95 15.63
N TYR A 24 18.88 3.05 14.90
CA TYR A 24 18.88 4.40 15.46
C TYR A 24 17.58 4.71 16.21
N GLU A 25 16.45 4.38 15.61
CA GLU A 25 15.11 4.65 16.15
C GLU A 25 14.57 3.52 17.06
N GLY A 26 15.39 2.51 17.37
CA GLY A 26 14.93 1.33 18.11
C GLY A 26 14.44 1.64 19.53
N ALA A 27 15.10 2.55 20.24
CA ALA A 27 14.69 2.95 21.59
C ALA A 27 13.30 3.60 21.58
N ALA A 28 13.09 4.59 20.70
CA ALA A 28 11.81 5.30 20.61
C ALA A 28 10.63 4.38 20.28
N LYS A 29 10.87 3.30 19.52
CA LYS A 29 9.83 2.33 19.16
C LYS A 29 9.42 1.40 20.32
N VAL A 30 10.28 1.21 21.32
CA VAL A 30 9.97 0.32 22.44
C VAL A 30 9.57 1.08 23.72
N ASP A 31 9.89 2.36 23.84
CA ASP A 31 9.50 3.19 24.97
C ASP A 31 8.24 4.03 24.71
N GLY A 32 7.67 3.94 23.49
CA GLY A 32 6.44 4.64 23.10
C GLY A 32 6.62 6.11 22.73
N THR A 33 7.85 6.59 22.55
CA THR A 33 8.13 7.99 22.14
C THR A 33 8.18 8.19 20.62
N ALA A 34 8.21 7.10 19.85
CA ALA A 34 8.14 7.19 18.39
C ALA A 34 6.82 7.81 17.92
N GLN A 35 6.90 8.79 17.05
CA GLN A 35 5.73 9.41 16.42
C GLN A 35 5.50 8.83 15.03
N PHE A 36 4.28 8.42 14.76
CA PHE A 36 3.83 7.91 13.47
C PHE A 36 2.85 8.90 12.83
N GLY A 37 2.56 8.71 11.54
CA GLY A 37 1.64 9.59 10.82
C GLY A 37 0.26 9.69 11.49
N ILE A 38 -0.24 8.59 12.05
CA ILE A 38 -1.53 8.54 12.75
C ILE A 38 -1.57 9.37 14.05
N ASP A 39 -0.40 9.65 14.64
CA ASP A 39 -0.30 10.40 15.92
C ASP A 39 -0.28 11.92 15.69
N LEU A 40 0.00 12.35 14.46
CA LEU A 40 0.09 13.77 14.13
C LEU A 40 -1.28 14.45 14.19
N LYS A 41 -1.33 15.61 14.84
CA LYS A 41 -2.54 16.43 14.96
C LYS A 41 -2.26 17.86 14.55
N LEU A 42 -3.07 18.39 13.64
CA LEU A 42 -3.02 19.77 13.20
C LEU A 42 -4.24 20.55 13.71
N PRO A 43 -4.11 21.85 13.98
CA PRO A 43 -5.25 22.69 14.37
C PRO A 43 -6.35 22.64 13.32
N GLY A 44 -7.59 22.39 13.75
CA GLY A 44 -8.74 22.34 12.86
C GLY A 44 -8.83 21.10 11.94
N MET A 45 -7.96 20.12 12.11
CA MET A 45 -7.95 18.89 11.32
C MET A 45 -9.29 18.14 11.41
N LEU A 46 -9.76 17.68 10.26
CA LEU A 46 -10.87 16.73 10.16
C LEU A 46 -10.31 15.33 9.89
N HIS A 47 -11.01 14.33 10.40
CA HIS A 47 -10.67 12.93 10.20
C HIS A 47 -11.54 12.34 9.09
N GLY A 48 -10.90 11.66 8.13
CA GLY A 48 -11.57 11.01 7.00
C GLY A 48 -11.63 9.49 7.15
N ALA A 49 -12.79 8.92 6.83
CA ALA A 49 -12.96 7.48 6.62
C ALA A 49 -13.53 7.24 5.23
N ILE A 50 -12.86 6.41 4.43
CA ILE A 50 -13.23 6.18 3.03
C ILE A 50 -13.96 4.84 2.92
N ALA A 51 -15.15 4.84 2.29
CA ALA A 51 -15.78 3.64 1.77
C ALA A 51 -15.23 3.40 0.36
N ARG A 52 -14.55 2.28 0.18
CA ARG A 52 -13.94 1.88 -1.10
C ARG A 52 -14.82 0.89 -1.84
N PRO A 53 -14.73 0.81 -3.17
CA PRO A 53 -15.37 -0.27 -3.93
C PRO A 53 -14.96 -1.65 -3.41
N PRO A 54 -15.87 -2.64 -3.45
CA PRO A 54 -15.59 -4.00 -2.96
C PRO A 54 -14.61 -4.78 -3.85
N VAL A 55 -14.37 -4.29 -5.07
CA VAL A 55 -13.44 -4.88 -6.04
C VAL A 55 -12.51 -3.82 -6.61
N HIS A 56 -11.31 -4.22 -7.00
CA HIS A 56 -10.36 -3.34 -7.69
C HIS A 56 -10.95 -2.86 -9.02
N GLY A 57 -10.77 -1.57 -9.32
CA GLY A 57 -11.32 -0.94 -10.54
C GLY A 57 -12.80 -0.55 -10.45
N GLY A 58 -13.48 -0.93 -9.36
CA GLY A 58 -14.86 -0.52 -9.13
C GLY A 58 -15.00 0.99 -8.91
N ARG A 59 -16.20 1.54 -9.14
CA ARG A 59 -16.50 2.98 -9.08
C ARG A 59 -17.79 3.26 -8.33
N VAL A 60 -17.93 4.47 -7.84
CA VAL A 60 -19.19 4.97 -7.26
C VAL A 60 -20.14 5.35 -8.40
N VAL A 61 -21.32 4.72 -8.45
CA VAL A 61 -22.42 5.13 -9.35
C VAL A 61 -23.24 6.23 -8.68
N SER A 62 -23.70 5.97 -7.44
CA SER A 62 -24.45 6.91 -6.63
C SER A 62 -24.28 6.59 -5.15
N PHE A 63 -24.61 7.54 -4.28
CA PHE A 63 -24.66 7.28 -2.85
C PHE A 63 -25.70 8.16 -2.16
N ASP A 64 -26.29 7.62 -1.08
CA ASP A 64 -27.09 8.36 -0.13
C ASP A 64 -26.32 8.51 1.19
N ALA A 65 -26.12 9.74 1.62
CA ALA A 65 -25.43 10.11 2.86
C ALA A 65 -26.39 10.67 3.93
N THR A 66 -27.71 10.60 3.71
CA THR A 66 -28.70 11.27 4.58
C THR A 66 -28.58 10.81 6.04
N ALA A 67 -28.39 9.52 6.29
CA ALA A 67 -28.20 8.97 7.62
C ALA A 67 -26.84 9.39 8.21
N ALA A 68 -25.77 9.25 7.45
CA ALA A 68 -24.42 9.59 7.86
C ALA A 68 -24.28 11.08 8.25
N LEU A 69 -24.88 11.99 7.49
CA LEU A 69 -24.84 13.43 7.74
C LEU A 69 -25.55 13.87 9.03
N LYS A 70 -26.51 13.06 9.54
CA LYS A 70 -27.20 13.30 10.80
C LYS A 70 -26.41 12.85 12.03
N MET A 71 -25.33 12.08 11.84
CA MET A 71 -24.55 11.56 12.96
C MET A 71 -23.70 12.65 13.64
N PRO A 72 -23.54 12.58 14.97
CA PRO A 72 -22.77 13.56 15.72
C PRO A 72 -21.33 13.69 15.20
N GLY A 73 -20.87 14.92 14.99
CA GLY A 73 -19.51 15.24 14.60
C GLY A 73 -19.18 15.06 13.12
N VAL A 74 -20.10 14.56 12.31
CA VAL A 74 -19.94 14.50 10.85
C VAL A 74 -20.03 15.92 10.28
N VAL A 75 -19.07 16.27 9.42
CA VAL A 75 -18.96 17.59 8.82
C VAL A 75 -19.31 17.56 7.34
N LYS A 76 -18.87 16.53 6.62
CA LYS A 76 -19.07 16.43 5.17
C LYS A 76 -18.96 14.99 4.66
N VAL A 77 -19.68 14.70 3.60
CA VAL A 77 -19.55 13.48 2.81
C VAL A 77 -19.33 13.87 1.36
N LYS A 78 -18.37 13.21 0.69
CA LYS A 78 -18.04 13.50 -0.71
C LYS A 78 -17.58 12.24 -1.44
N ALA A 79 -18.01 12.10 -2.70
CA ALA A 79 -17.40 11.14 -3.62
C ALA A 79 -16.02 11.66 -4.06
N ILE A 80 -15.06 10.76 -4.14
CA ILE A 80 -13.70 10.97 -4.64
C ILE A 80 -13.34 9.79 -5.55
N GLY A 81 -12.26 9.90 -6.32
CA GLY A 81 -11.85 8.81 -7.22
C GLY A 81 -11.68 7.45 -6.54
N ALA A 82 -11.28 7.43 -5.27
CA ALA A 82 -11.08 6.21 -4.49
C ALA A 82 -12.35 5.67 -3.79
N GLY A 83 -13.52 6.33 -3.91
CA GLY A 83 -14.75 5.93 -3.25
C GLY A 83 -15.55 7.10 -2.65
N VAL A 84 -16.16 6.92 -1.48
CA VAL A 84 -16.90 7.97 -0.76
C VAL A 84 -16.22 8.22 0.59
N VAL A 85 -15.81 9.46 0.83
CA VAL A 85 -15.18 9.88 2.09
C VAL A 85 -16.20 10.54 3.02
N VAL A 86 -16.19 10.14 4.28
CA VAL A 86 -16.87 10.84 5.38
C VAL A 86 -15.83 11.60 6.17
N LEU A 87 -16.03 12.91 6.36
CA LEU A 87 -15.21 13.80 7.18
C LEU A 87 -15.92 14.11 8.48
N ALA A 88 -15.25 13.91 9.61
CA ALA A 88 -15.80 14.18 10.94
C ALA A 88 -14.75 14.75 11.88
N ARG A 89 -15.18 15.19 13.08
CA ARG A 89 -14.32 15.78 14.11
C ARG A 89 -13.38 14.75 14.78
N SER A 90 -13.69 13.46 14.65
CA SER A 90 -12.81 12.36 15.07
C SER A 90 -12.89 11.19 14.09
N TYR A 91 -11.84 10.38 14.05
CA TYR A 91 -11.81 9.18 13.19
C TYR A 91 -12.96 8.22 13.52
N TRP A 92 -13.24 8.01 14.81
CA TRP A 92 -14.32 7.12 15.24
C TRP A 92 -15.70 7.56 14.74
N GLN A 93 -15.97 8.87 14.76
CA GLN A 93 -17.20 9.42 14.19
C GLN A 93 -17.27 9.23 12.68
N ALA A 94 -16.17 9.50 11.96
CA ALA A 94 -16.09 9.27 10.53
C ALA A 94 -16.26 7.78 10.17
N HIS A 95 -15.62 6.90 10.92
CA HIS A 95 -15.69 5.46 10.73
C HIS A 95 -17.11 4.90 10.93
N LYS A 96 -17.78 5.28 12.02
CA LYS A 96 -19.18 4.89 12.25
C LYS A 96 -20.10 5.40 11.16
N ALA A 97 -19.99 6.68 10.83
CA ALA A 97 -20.87 7.30 9.82
C ALA A 97 -20.62 6.73 8.41
N ARG A 98 -19.42 6.24 8.12
CA ARG A 98 -19.14 5.51 6.87
C ARG A 98 -20.01 4.26 6.74
N GLY A 99 -20.31 3.57 7.84
CA GLY A 99 -21.19 2.40 7.86
C GLY A 99 -22.65 2.70 7.53
N GLU A 100 -23.07 3.97 7.67
CA GLU A 100 -24.42 4.44 7.39
C GLU A 100 -24.60 4.96 5.94
N LEU A 101 -23.54 4.87 5.12
CA LEU A 101 -23.64 5.20 3.70
C LEU A 101 -24.33 4.10 2.92
N ASN A 102 -25.31 4.46 2.12
CA ASN A 102 -25.87 3.56 1.12
C ASN A 102 -25.25 3.89 -0.25
N ILE A 103 -24.37 3.02 -0.75
CA ILE A 103 -23.59 3.29 -1.96
C ILE A 103 -23.91 2.24 -3.01
N THR A 104 -24.22 2.71 -4.22
CA THR A 104 -24.32 1.86 -5.41
C THR A 104 -22.97 1.86 -6.11
N TRP A 105 -22.40 0.66 -6.26
CA TRP A 105 -21.13 0.46 -6.91
C TRP A 105 -21.27 -0.11 -8.32
N ASP A 106 -20.51 0.43 -9.25
CA ASP A 106 -20.12 -0.28 -10.46
C ASP A 106 -18.90 -1.14 -10.11
N ARG A 107 -19.01 -2.45 -10.29
CA ARG A 107 -17.93 -3.41 -9.96
C ARG A 107 -16.93 -3.59 -11.10
N GLY A 108 -17.25 -3.08 -12.31
CA GLY A 108 -16.36 -3.12 -13.47
C GLY A 108 -15.96 -4.53 -13.90
N ASP A 109 -14.86 -4.61 -14.64
CA ASP A 109 -14.42 -5.85 -15.29
C ASP A 109 -13.88 -6.90 -14.30
N ASN A 110 -13.58 -6.50 -13.06
CA ASN A 110 -13.02 -7.38 -12.03
C ASN A 110 -14.07 -8.04 -11.13
N ASP A 111 -15.36 -7.92 -11.43
CA ASP A 111 -16.43 -8.47 -10.60
C ASP A 111 -16.37 -10.00 -10.45
N GLY A 112 -15.89 -10.70 -11.47
CA GLY A 112 -15.78 -12.16 -11.46
C GLY A 112 -14.42 -12.71 -11.02
N VAL A 113 -13.47 -11.86 -10.62
CA VAL A 113 -12.11 -12.30 -10.24
C VAL A 113 -12.13 -13.06 -8.91
N SER A 114 -11.54 -14.25 -8.89
CA SER A 114 -11.40 -15.08 -7.69
C SER A 114 -10.01 -15.69 -7.56
N SER A 115 -9.62 -16.05 -6.33
CA SER A 115 -8.34 -16.70 -6.06
C SER A 115 -8.23 -18.06 -6.77
N GLU A 116 -9.34 -18.80 -6.85
CA GLU A 116 -9.38 -20.10 -7.54
C GLU A 116 -9.12 -19.94 -9.05
N GLN A 117 -9.62 -18.87 -9.65
CA GLN A 117 -9.32 -18.57 -11.06
C GLN A 117 -7.83 -18.27 -11.24
N PHE A 118 -7.26 -17.41 -10.39
CA PHE A 118 -5.83 -17.12 -10.45
C PHE A 118 -4.96 -18.36 -10.32
N TYR A 119 -5.26 -19.28 -9.41
CA TYR A 119 -4.49 -20.53 -9.28
C TYR A 119 -4.60 -21.42 -10.50
N ARG A 120 -5.78 -21.52 -11.11
CA ARG A 120 -5.93 -22.26 -12.38
C ARG A 120 -5.10 -21.64 -13.50
N ASP A 121 -5.17 -20.33 -13.64
CA ASP A 121 -4.49 -19.60 -14.70
C ASP A 121 -2.96 -19.67 -14.52
N TYR A 122 -2.46 -19.52 -13.29
CA TYR A 122 -1.02 -19.61 -13.00
C TYR A 122 -0.47 -21.02 -13.25
N ARG A 123 -1.21 -22.09 -12.89
CA ARG A 123 -0.81 -23.45 -13.23
C ARG A 123 -0.75 -23.66 -14.74
N ALA A 124 -1.75 -23.19 -15.48
CA ALA A 124 -1.76 -23.28 -16.93
C ALA A 124 -0.63 -22.48 -17.60
N LEU A 125 -0.29 -21.30 -17.05
CA LEU A 125 0.82 -20.49 -17.52
C LEU A 125 2.19 -21.10 -17.19
N ALA A 126 2.33 -21.78 -16.06
CA ALA A 126 3.57 -22.45 -15.65
C ALA A 126 3.98 -23.59 -16.60
N GLU A 127 3.04 -24.17 -17.34
CA GLU A 127 3.29 -25.18 -18.37
C GLU A 127 3.78 -24.59 -19.72
N GLN A 128 3.90 -23.26 -19.80
CA GLN A 128 4.26 -22.57 -21.05
C GLN A 128 5.60 -21.85 -20.88
N PRO A 129 6.38 -21.68 -21.97
CA PRO A 129 7.57 -20.86 -21.94
C PRO A 129 7.24 -19.42 -21.48
N GLY A 130 7.91 -18.93 -20.45
CA GLY A 130 7.81 -17.56 -19.97
C GLY A 130 8.62 -16.58 -20.79
N MET A 131 8.50 -15.29 -20.45
CA MET A 131 9.37 -14.25 -20.99
C MET A 131 10.78 -14.44 -20.43
N LEU A 132 11.78 -14.51 -21.33
CA LEU A 132 13.18 -14.64 -20.93
C LEU A 132 13.63 -13.39 -20.15
N ALA A 133 13.97 -13.57 -18.88
CA ALA A 133 14.51 -12.52 -18.04
C ALA A 133 16.04 -12.54 -18.01
N GLU A 134 16.62 -13.71 -17.90
CA GLU A 134 18.07 -13.93 -17.86
C GLU A 134 18.38 -15.34 -18.36
N ASP A 135 19.46 -15.50 -19.14
CA ASP A 135 19.89 -16.76 -19.71
C ASP A 135 21.38 -16.99 -19.40
N ILE A 136 21.66 -17.67 -18.30
CA ILE A 136 23.02 -17.98 -17.85
C ILE A 136 23.15 -19.50 -17.63
N GLY A 137 24.03 -20.14 -18.39
CA GLY A 137 24.27 -21.57 -18.32
C GLY A 137 23.24 -22.40 -19.11
N ASP A 138 23.08 -23.68 -18.78
CA ASP A 138 22.12 -24.61 -19.39
C ASP A 138 21.35 -25.35 -18.30
N ALA A 139 20.30 -24.72 -17.78
CA ALA A 139 19.49 -25.31 -16.71
C ALA A 139 18.68 -26.52 -17.18
N LEU A 140 18.17 -26.51 -18.42
CA LEU A 140 17.37 -27.64 -18.96
C LEU A 140 18.23 -28.86 -19.23
N GLY A 141 19.43 -28.67 -19.80
CA GLY A 141 20.41 -29.76 -19.97
C GLY A 141 20.83 -30.33 -18.64
N ALA A 142 21.15 -29.51 -17.65
CA ALA A 142 21.52 -29.97 -16.30
C ALA A 142 20.40 -30.77 -15.61
N LEU A 143 19.14 -30.37 -15.78
CA LEU A 143 17.99 -31.13 -15.27
C LEU A 143 17.83 -32.49 -16.00
N SER A 144 18.03 -32.49 -17.32
CA SER A 144 17.95 -33.74 -18.13
C SER A 144 19.03 -34.75 -17.75
N ASP A 145 20.23 -34.27 -17.43
CA ASP A 145 21.40 -35.09 -17.11
C ASP A 145 21.52 -35.47 -15.63
N ALA A 146 20.61 -34.96 -14.79
CA ALA A 146 20.64 -35.19 -13.35
C ALA A 146 20.25 -36.65 -12.98
N ASP A 147 21.02 -37.29 -12.11
CA ASP A 147 20.70 -38.64 -11.57
C ASP A 147 19.36 -38.62 -10.80
N ARG A 148 18.99 -37.49 -10.24
CA ARG A 148 17.74 -37.30 -9.48
C ARG A 148 17.24 -35.90 -9.59
N VAL A 149 15.97 -35.73 -9.97
CA VAL A 149 15.23 -34.45 -9.94
C VAL A 149 14.22 -34.52 -8.81
N ILE A 150 14.12 -33.43 -8.03
CA ILE A 150 13.09 -33.23 -7.01
C ILE A 150 12.22 -32.05 -7.48
N GLU A 151 10.93 -32.31 -7.63
CA GLU A 151 9.94 -31.31 -8.02
C GLU A 151 8.99 -31.06 -6.87
N SER A 152 8.67 -29.79 -6.62
CA SER A 152 7.70 -29.39 -5.60
C SER A 152 6.98 -28.12 -6.03
N VAL A 153 5.67 -28.06 -5.80
CA VAL A 153 4.81 -26.90 -6.06
C VAL A 153 4.43 -26.26 -4.74
N TYR A 154 4.64 -24.95 -4.63
CA TYR A 154 4.28 -24.16 -3.47
C TYR A 154 3.22 -23.14 -3.86
N GLU A 155 2.06 -23.18 -3.22
CA GLU A 155 0.97 -22.23 -3.43
C GLU A 155 0.76 -21.39 -2.18
N MET A 156 0.68 -20.07 -2.35
CA MET A 156 0.46 -19.13 -1.27
C MET A 156 -0.74 -18.26 -1.58
N PRO A 157 -1.58 -17.93 -0.60
CA PRO A 157 -2.71 -17.05 -0.81
C PRO A 157 -2.26 -15.62 -1.14
N LEU A 158 -3.08 -14.90 -1.92
CA LEU A 158 -2.93 -13.47 -2.12
C LEU A 158 -3.33 -12.76 -0.82
N LEU A 159 -2.37 -12.15 -0.15
CA LEU A 159 -2.57 -11.46 1.13
C LEU A 159 -2.41 -9.95 0.98
N ALA A 160 -3.21 -9.20 1.73
CA ALA A 160 -2.96 -7.78 1.90
C ALA A 160 -1.65 -7.57 2.66
N HIS A 161 -0.91 -6.52 2.33
CA HIS A 161 0.36 -6.19 2.98
C HIS A 161 0.20 -5.97 4.50
N ALA A 162 -0.93 -5.42 4.94
CA ALA A 162 -1.35 -5.27 6.34
C ALA A 162 -0.24 -4.73 7.26
N THR A 163 0.28 -3.54 6.93
CA THR A 163 1.31 -2.87 7.72
C THR A 163 0.87 -2.66 9.16
N LEU A 164 1.81 -2.77 10.12
CA LEU A 164 1.53 -2.55 11.56
C LEU A 164 1.04 -1.12 11.83
N GLU A 165 1.62 -0.11 11.19
CA GLU A 165 1.03 1.21 11.14
C GLU A 165 -0.11 1.20 10.11
N PRO A 166 -1.38 1.41 10.51
CA PRO A 166 -2.48 1.52 9.56
C PRO A 166 -2.21 2.63 8.53
N MET A 167 -2.40 2.32 7.25
CA MET A 167 -2.17 3.29 6.18
C MET A 167 -2.99 4.55 6.41
N ASN A 168 -2.30 5.68 6.54
CA ASN A 168 -2.89 6.98 6.78
C ASN A 168 -2.09 8.07 6.05
N CYS A 169 -2.73 9.19 5.81
CA CYS A 169 -2.05 10.42 5.41
C CYS A 169 -2.80 11.64 5.92
N ILE A 170 -2.08 12.73 6.13
CA ILE A 170 -2.62 14.03 6.44
C ILE A 170 -2.25 14.97 5.31
N ALA A 171 -3.21 15.74 4.83
CA ALA A 171 -3.00 16.77 3.82
C ALA A 171 -3.47 18.12 4.33
N GLN A 172 -2.65 19.14 4.17
CA GLN A 172 -2.98 20.53 4.46
C GLN A 172 -2.79 21.36 3.20
N VAL A 173 -3.87 21.98 2.73
CA VAL A 173 -3.85 22.89 1.59
C VAL A 173 -3.85 24.33 2.11
N SER A 174 -2.93 25.15 1.63
CA SER A 174 -2.82 26.58 1.96
C SER A 174 -2.42 27.36 0.72
N GLY A 175 -3.34 28.15 0.17
CA GLY A 175 -3.15 28.79 -1.13
C GLY A 175 -2.86 27.78 -2.22
N ASP A 176 -1.75 27.95 -2.91
CA ASP A 176 -1.29 27.06 -4.00
C ASP A 176 -0.37 25.92 -3.52
N ALA A 177 -0.19 25.79 -2.20
CA ALA A 177 0.67 24.76 -1.63
C ALA A 177 -0.14 23.65 -0.96
N CYS A 178 0.32 22.41 -1.10
CA CYS A 178 -0.18 21.25 -0.39
C CYS A 178 0.96 20.58 0.38
N THR A 179 0.80 20.47 1.70
CA THR A 179 1.73 19.73 2.55
C THR A 179 1.12 18.41 2.95
N ILE A 180 1.86 17.32 2.76
CA ILE A 180 1.41 15.96 3.05
C ILE A 180 2.33 15.31 4.07
N TRP A 181 1.75 14.66 5.07
CA TRP A 181 2.44 13.79 6.02
C TRP A 181 1.94 12.37 5.82
N SER A 182 2.85 11.47 5.48
CA SER A 182 2.55 10.07 5.21
C SER A 182 3.75 9.18 5.52
N GLY A 183 3.52 7.99 6.01
CA GLY A 183 4.53 6.94 6.09
C GLY A 183 4.70 6.32 4.70
N THR A 184 5.72 6.75 3.97
CA THR A 184 5.99 6.26 2.61
C THR A 184 7.42 5.77 2.47
N GLN A 185 7.64 4.82 1.55
CA GLN A 185 8.94 4.30 1.16
C GLN A 185 9.42 4.86 -0.19
N TYR A 186 8.59 5.64 -0.89
CA TYR A 186 8.89 6.13 -2.23
C TYR A 186 8.45 7.59 -2.42
N GLN A 187 9.08 8.49 -1.66
CA GLN A 187 8.72 9.90 -1.55
C GLN A 187 8.77 10.66 -2.90
N SER A 188 9.75 10.34 -3.76
CA SER A 188 9.87 10.98 -5.07
C SER A 188 8.69 10.68 -5.98
N ASN A 189 8.20 9.43 -6.00
CA ASN A 189 7.02 9.06 -6.76
C ASN A 189 5.75 9.69 -6.18
N ASP A 190 5.61 9.72 -4.85
CA ASP A 190 4.47 10.38 -4.20
C ASP A 190 4.41 11.86 -4.57
N GLN A 191 5.55 12.54 -4.59
CA GLN A 191 5.64 13.94 -5.00
C GLN A 191 5.23 14.14 -6.46
N GLU A 192 5.69 13.27 -7.37
CA GLU A 192 5.35 13.33 -8.80
C GLU A 192 3.85 13.11 -9.05
N VAL A 193 3.24 12.16 -8.33
CA VAL A 193 1.80 11.85 -8.49
C VAL A 193 0.90 12.94 -7.91
N ILE A 194 1.36 13.70 -6.91
CA ILE A 194 0.56 14.70 -6.20
C ILE A 194 0.70 16.09 -6.81
N SER A 195 1.81 16.39 -7.45
CA SER A 195 2.09 17.71 -8.08
C SER A 195 1.50 17.81 -9.49
#